data_796c2a1d2ae2cea0b1e96a21ecfb6e48
#
_entry.id   796c2a1d2ae2cea0b1e96a21ecfb6e48
#
_cell.length_a   1.000
_cell.length_b   1.000
_cell.length_c   1.000
_cell.angle_alpha   90.00
_cell.angle_beta   90.00
_cell.angle_gamma   90.00
#
_symmetry.space_group_name_H-M   'P 1'
#
loop_
_entity.id
_entity.type
_entity.pdbx_description
1 polymer ?
#
loop_
_entity_poly.entity_id
_entity_poly.type
_entity_poly.pdbx_seq_one_letter_code
_entity_poly.pdbx_strand_id
1 'polypeptide(L)'
;MQKIFMLCLAGALALATTSCKDEKVTTMQTITVNGQICEVKSAFYGENPSEYDDEASFNLILLNDVFSQPPTDEPSFYVGIELSESLYGKTVDLTKPIVKSGPLAPYLDIIAASEGQSFEIDNSEGSIDISVGEADTSLTVTSGTLKVTKNGGDFSVKLSVKLSDGKSIFADWTGKATKIVE
;
A
#
# COMPACT_ATOMS: atom_id res chain seq x y z
N MET A 1 6.63 19.57 72.61
CA MET A 1 6.23 20.74 71.84
C MET A 1 7.15 20.83 70.64
N GLN A 2 6.73 20.28 69.52
CA GLN A 2 7.53 20.19 68.28
C GLN A 2 7.21 21.40 67.41
N LYS A 3 8.25 22.15 67.04
CA LYS A 3 8.16 23.27 66.10
C LYS A 3 8.26 22.71 64.68
N ILE A 4 7.19 22.88 63.94
CA ILE A 4 7.16 22.54 62.51
C ILE A 4 7.72 23.74 61.74
N PHE A 5 8.85 23.51 61.05
CA PHE A 5 9.42 24.44 60.09
C PHE A 5 8.72 24.29 58.73
N MET A 6 7.98 25.33 58.32
CA MET A 6 7.36 25.42 57.03
C MET A 6 8.40 26.00 56.03
N LEU A 7 8.91 25.15 55.14
CA LEU A 7 9.84 25.54 54.09
C LEU A 7 9.03 25.88 52.82
N CYS A 8 8.92 27.17 52.49
CA CYS A 8 8.33 27.61 51.23
C CYS A 8 9.34 27.37 50.11
N LEU A 9 9.10 26.37 49.29
CA LEU A 9 9.87 26.13 48.06
C LEU A 9 9.18 26.88 46.89
N ALA A 10 9.74 28.02 46.51
CA ALA A 10 9.33 28.73 45.30
C ALA A 10 9.84 27.94 44.06
N GLY A 11 8.97 27.16 43.47
CA GLY A 11 9.24 26.47 42.22
C GLY A 11 9.15 27.44 41.03
N ALA A 12 10.27 27.76 40.41
CA ALA A 12 10.30 28.46 39.15
C ALA A 12 9.72 27.57 38.06
N LEU A 13 8.58 27.96 37.51
CA LEU A 13 7.98 27.31 36.35
C LEU A 13 8.82 27.65 35.11
N ALA A 14 9.77 26.79 34.78
CA ALA A 14 10.45 26.86 33.49
C ALA A 14 9.44 26.40 32.42
N LEU A 15 8.93 27.38 31.67
CA LEU A 15 8.20 27.09 30.41
C LEU A 15 9.20 26.48 29.42
N ALA A 16 9.29 25.18 29.40
CA ALA A 16 9.93 24.45 28.32
C ALA A 16 9.08 24.65 27.07
N THR A 17 9.48 25.59 26.20
CA THR A 17 9.00 25.60 24.82
C THR A 17 9.52 24.34 24.15
N THR A 18 8.71 23.30 24.14
CA THR A 18 8.93 22.16 23.26
C THR A 18 8.78 22.67 21.83
N SER A 19 9.92 22.97 21.21
CA SER A 19 10.04 23.07 19.77
C SER A 19 9.50 21.74 19.23
N CYS A 20 8.35 21.78 18.56
CA CYS A 20 7.92 20.68 17.71
C CYS A 20 9.00 20.51 16.63
N LYS A 21 9.95 19.62 16.87
CA LYS A 21 10.70 19.04 15.77
C LYS A 21 9.64 18.31 14.94
N ASP A 22 9.51 18.71 13.67
CA ASP A 22 8.80 17.91 12.69
C ASP A 22 9.39 16.50 12.79
N GLU A 23 8.66 15.61 13.46
CA GLU A 23 8.97 14.19 13.38
C GLU A 23 8.79 13.84 11.91
N LYS A 24 9.91 13.64 11.22
CA LYS A 24 9.89 13.00 9.91
C LYS A 24 9.11 11.71 10.11
N VAL A 25 7.89 11.67 9.61
CA VAL A 25 7.13 10.44 9.52
C VAL A 25 7.99 9.51 8.68
N THR A 26 8.68 8.59 9.34
CA THR A 26 9.53 7.62 8.66
C THR A 26 8.58 6.61 8.06
N THR A 27 8.32 6.71 6.75
CA THR A 27 7.62 5.67 6.00
C THR A 27 8.36 4.36 6.22
N MET A 28 7.67 3.28 6.55
CA MET A 28 8.31 2.03 6.96
C MET A 28 9.07 1.34 5.83
N GLN A 29 8.82 1.73 4.57
CA GLN A 29 9.49 1.16 3.37
C GLN A 29 9.35 -0.36 3.28
N THR A 30 8.20 -0.88 3.73
CA THR A 30 7.97 -2.32 3.86
C THR A 30 6.72 -2.77 3.11
N ILE A 31 6.77 -4.02 2.70
CA ILE A 31 5.60 -4.80 2.30
C ILE A 31 5.44 -5.97 3.28
N THR A 32 4.20 -6.34 3.54
CA THR A 32 3.85 -7.47 4.39
C THR A 32 2.83 -8.33 3.66
N VAL A 33 3.11 -9.60 3.53
CA VAL A 33 2.18 -10.58 2.97
C VAL A 33 2.05 -11.72 3.97
N ASN A 34 0.83 -11.98 4.39
CA ASN A 34 0.49 -13.03 5.35
C ASN A 34 1.35 -13.05 6.62
N GLY A 35 1.64 -11.86 7.17
CA GLY A 35 2.45 -11.70 8.39
C GLY A 35 3.96 -11.67 8.18
N GLN A 36 4.48 -12.05 7.02
CA GLN A 36 5.89 -11.89 6.67
C GLN A 36 6.16 -10.45 6.24
N ILE A 37 7.12 -9.80 6.88
CA ILE A 37 7.47 -8.39 6.64
C ILE A 37 8.82 -8.34 5.91
N CYS A 38 8.87 -7.64 4.79
CA CYS A 38 10.10 -7.42 4.03
C CYS A 38 10.28 -5.95 3.65
N GLU A 39 11.52 -5.50 3.60
CA GLU A 39 11.88 -4.19 3.08
C GLU A 39 11.76 -4.17 1.55
N VAL A 40 11.23 -3.09 0.99
CA VAL A 40 11.23 -2.87 -0.46
C VAL A 40 12.61 -2.42 -0.90
N LYS A 41 13.27 -3.21 -1.74
CA LYS A 41 14.62 -2.94 -2.26
C LYS A 41 14.64 -2.48 -3.71
N SER A 42 13.60 -2.83 -4.48
CA SER A 42 13.40 -2.30 -5.83
C SER A 42 11.92 -2.13 -6.15
N ALA A 43 11.62 -1.20 -7.02
CA ALA A 43 10.28 -0.94 -7.51
C ALA A 43 10.32 -0.61 -9.01
N PHE A 44 9.35 -1.13 -9.74
CA PHE A 44 9.17 -0.89 -11.17
C PHE A 44 7.74 -0.48 -11.47
N TYR A 45 7.54 0.31 -12.53
CA TYR A 45 6.20 0.62 -13.02
C TYR A 45 6.12 0.64 -14.53
N GLY A 46 5.01 0.19 -15.06
CA GLY A 46 4.58 0.32 -16.44
C GLY A 46 3.36 1.25 -16.54
N GLU A 47 3.11 1.83 -17.69
CA GLU A 47 1.91 2.62 -17.98
C GLU A 47 1.13 1.92 -19.08
N ASN A 48 -0.14 1.64 -18.80
CA ASN A 48 -1.05 1.01 -19.74
C ASN A 48 -1.96 2.10 -20.31
N PRO A 49 -1.99 2.32 -21.65
CA PRO A 49 -2.93 3.25 -22.26
C PRO A 49 -4.35 2.74 -22.09
N SER A 50 -5.31 3.66 -22.20
CA SER A 50 -6.73 3.29 -22.27
C SER A 50 -6.98 2.42 -23.50
N GLU A 51 -7.63 1.27 -23.29
CA GLU A 51 -8.03 0.33 -24.32
C GLU A 51 -9.51 -0.03 -24.17
N TYR A 52 -10.24 -0.12 -25.30
CA TYR A 52 -11.66 -0.46 -25.34
C TYR A 52 -12.50 0.35 -24.34
N ASP A 53 -13.04 -0.30 -23.31
CA ASP A 53 -13.90 0.30 -22.29
C ASP A 53 -13.16 0.61 -20.98
N ASP A 54 -11.84 0.36 -20.91
CA ASP A 54 -11.03 0.51 -19.70
C ASP A 54 -10.29 1.84 -19.67
N GLU A 55 -10.16 2.40 -18.47
CA GLU A 55 -9.34 3.57 -18.24
C GLU A 55 -7.85 3.25 -18.38
N ALA A 56 -7.05 4.27 -18.75
CA ALA A 56 -5.61 4.17 -18.61
C ALA A 56 -5.21 3.86 -17.15
N SER A 57 -4.18 3.05 -16.99
CA SER A 57 -3.70 2.59 -15.69
C SER A 57 -2.18 2.61 -15.59
N PHE A 58 -1.66 2.28 -14.44
CA PHE A 58 -0.28 1.85 -14.28
C PHE A 58 -0.19 0.56 -13.47
N ASN A 59 0.84 -0.22 -13.76
CA ASN A 59 1.29 -1.33 -12.96
C ASN A 59 2.47 -0.89 -12.11
N LEU A 60 2.42 -1.08 -10.79
CA LEU A 60 3.52 -0.84 -9.87
C LEU A 60 3.85 -2.14 -9.13
N ILE A 61 5.13 -2.53 -9.17
CA ILE A 61 5.61 -3.74 -8.48
C ILE A 61 6.65 -3.33 -7.44
N LEU A 62 6.40 -3.73 -6.19
CA LEU A 62 7.29 -3.56 -5.04
C LEU A 62 7.94 -4.90 -4.69
N LEU A 63 9.26 -4.95 -4.64
CA LEU A 63 10.06 -6.17 -4.55
C LEU A 63 10.98 -6.15 -3.33
N ASN A 64 11.14 -7.29 -2.67
CA ASN A 64 12.05 -7.45 -1.54
C ASN A 64 13.51 -7.73 -1.94
N ASP A 65 13.79 -7.90 -3.22
CA ASP A 65 15.13 -8.11 -3.76
C ASP A 65 15.58 -6.96 -4.66
N VAL A 66 16.89 -6.91 -4.92
CA VAL A 66 17.50 -5.90 -5.78
C VAL A 66 17.54 -6.40 -7.22
N PHE A 67 16.77 -5.77 -8.09
CA PHE A 67 16.75 -6.03 -9.51
C PHE A 67 17.20 -4.79 -10.28
N SER A 68 18.03 -4.97 -11.30
CA SER A 68 18.44 -3.90 -12.22
C SER A 68 17.43 -3.68 -13.36
N GLN A 69 16.58 -4.67 -13.61
CA GLN A 69 15.49 -4.68 -14.58
C GLN A 69 14.33 -5.49 -14.02
N PRO A 70 13.10 -5.37 -14.54
CA PRO A 70 11.98 -6.19 -14.10
C PRO A 70 12.33 -7.68 -14.18
N PRO A 71 12.01 -8.47 -13.14
CA PRO A 71 12.24 -9.92 -13.18
C PRO A 71 11.42 -10.57 -14.29
N THR A 72 12.00 -11.55 -14.98
CA THR A 72 11.30 -12.36 -16.00
C THR A 72 10.51 -13.51 -15.40
N ASP A 73 10.95 -13.97 -14.22
CA ASP A 73 10.28 -15.01 -13.46
C ASP A 73 9.53 -14.37 -12.29
N GLU A 74 8.45 -14.99 -11.85
CA GLU A 74 7.65 -14.51 -10.72
C GLU A 74 8.51 -14.47 -9.44
N PRO A 75 8.64 -13.28 -8.79
CA PRO A 75 9.41 -13.18 -7.56
C PRO A 75 8.74 -13.94 -6.43
N SER A 76 9.52 -14.50 -5.52
CA SER A 76 8.99 -15.26 -4.37
C SER A 76 8.30 -14.39 -3.32
N PHE A 77 8.54 -13.06 -3.34
CA PHE A 77 7.93 -12.11 -2.41
C PHE A 77 7.79 -10.73 -3.06
N TYR A 78 6.57 -10.31 -3.29
CA TYR A 78 6.26 -9.01 -3.88
C TYR A 78 4.84 -8.54 -3.59
N VAL A 79 4.58 -7.27 -3.89
CA VAL A 79 3.24 -6.69 -4.03
C VAL A 79 3.18 -5.93 -5.35
N GLY A 80 2.28 -6.35 -6.23
CA GLY A 80 1.89 -5.67 -7.45
C GLY A 80 0.58 -4.93 -7.26
N ILE A 81 0.45 -3.78 -7.91
CA ILE A 81 -0.77 -2.97 -7.90
C ILE A 81 -0.99 -2.46 -9.31
N GLU A 82 -2.10 -2.81 -9.93
CA GLU A 82 -2.59 -2.14 -11.11
C GLU A 82 -3.73 -1.20 -10.73
N LEU A 83 -3.69 0.04 -11.17
CA LEU A 83 -4.61 1.07 -10.73
C LEU A 83 -4.97 2.03 -11.86
N SER A 84 -6.27 2.20 -12.12
CA SER A 84 -6.78 3.18 -13.09
C SER A 84 -6.49 4.62 -12.69
N GLU A 85 -6.28 5.49 -13.67
CA GLU A 85 -5.91 6.91 -13.46
C GLU A 85 -6.92 7.67 -12.61
N SER A 86 -8.19 7.40 -12.77
CA SER A 86 -9.25 8.07 -12.00
C SER A 86 -9.16 7.81 -10.50
N LEU A 87 -8.42 6.79 -10.07
CA LEU A 87 -8.23 6.39 -8.67
C LEU A 87 -6.95 7.00 -8.04
N TYR A 88 -6.08 7.64 -8.84
CA TYR A 88 -4.83 8.23 -8.33
C TYR A 88 -5.10 9.27 -7.24
N GLY A 89 -4.35 9.16 -6.15
CA GLY A 89 -4.42 10.07 -5.00
C GLY A 89 -5.66 9.90 -4.12
N LYS A 90 -6.64 9.12 -4.56
CA LYS A 90 -7.83 8.79 -3.77
C LYS A 90 -7.55 7.66 -2.79
N THR A 91 -8.28 7.63 -1.68
CA THR A 91 -8.33 6.45 -0.82
C THR A 91 -9.46 5.55 -1.31
N VAL A 92 -9.11 4.36 -1.80
CA VAL A 92 -10.06 3.34 -2.25
C VAL A 92 -10.42 2.44 -1.08
N ASP A 93 -11.71 2.23 -0.85
CA ASP A 93 -12.25 1.28 0.12
C ASP A 93 -12.34 -0.09 -0.56
N LEU A 94 -11.47 -1.01 -0.19
CA LEU A 94 -11.37 -2.34 -0.80
C LEU A 94 -12.44 -3.33 -0.33
N THR A 95 -13.34 -2.91 0.57
CA THR A 95 -14.51 -3.72 0.97
C THR A 95 -15.71 -3.50 0.05
N LYS A 96 -15.59 -2.60 -0.93
CA LYS A 96 -16.65 -2.24 -1.87
C LYS A 96 -16.15 -2.35 -3.29
N PRO A 97 -16.97 -2.91 -4.19
CA PRO A 97 -16.63 -2.95 -5.60
C PRO A 97 -16.55 -1.54 -6.18
N ILE A 98 -15.61 -1.35 -7.11
CA ILE A 98 -15.49 -0.13 -7.89
C ILE A 98 -16.61 -0.13 -8.93
N VAL A 99 -17.38 0.95 -8.98
CA VAL A 99 -18.54 1.07 -9.87
C VAL A 99 -18.21 2.00 -11.02
N LYS A 100 -18.51 1.57 -12.23
CA LYS A 100 -18.39 2.39 -13.45
C LYS A 100 -19.23 3.65 -13.32
N SER A 101 -18.60 4.82 -13.42
CA SER A 101 -19.26 6.13 -13.32
C SER A 101 -19.19 6.96 -14.61
N GLY A 102 -18.61 6.41 -15.68
CA GLY A 102 -18.36 7.10 -16.95
C GLY A 102 -18.35 6.13 -18.14
N PRO A 103 -17.85 6.56 -19.30
CA PRO A 103 -17.75 5.72 -20.49
C PRO A 103 -16.72 4.59 -20.31
N LEU A 104 -15.65 4.84 -19.53
CA LEU A 104 -14.60 3.88 -19.25
C LEU A 104 -14.81 3.26 -17.87
N ALA A 105 -14.41 2.00 -17.70
CA ALA A 105 -14.47 1.29 -16.44
C ALA A 105 -13.16 1.49 -15.67
N PRO A 106 -13.19 2.06 -14.45
CA PRO A 106 -12.04 2.02 -13.57
C PRO A 106 -11.88 0.64 -12.98
N TYR A 107 -10.65 0.19 -12.81
CA TYR A 107 -10.34 -1.07 -12.18
C TYR A 107 -9.12 -0.95 -11.26
N LEU A 108 -8.98 -1.92 -10.40
CA LEU A 108 -7.89 -2.08 -9.46
C LEU A 108 -7.61 -3.57 -9.31
N ASP A 109 -6.37 -3.93 -9.50
CA ASP A 109 -5.88 -5.27 -9.20
C ASP A 109 -4.72 -5.21 -8.20
N ILE A 110 -4.69 -6.13 -7.25
CA ILE A 110 -3.63 -6.27 -6.26
C ILE A 110 -3.17 -7.72 -6.26
N ILE A 111 -1.93 -7.93 -6.67
CA ILE A 111 -1.28 -9.23 -6.62
C ILE A 111 -0.23 -9.21 -5.51
N ALA A 112 -0.19 -10.23 -4.68
CA ALA A 112 0.84 -10.37 -3.66
C ALA A 112 1.30 -11.81 -3.56
N ALA A 113 2.60 -12.03 -3.43
CA ALA A 113 3.16 -13.36 -3.25
C ALA A 113 4.07 -13.45 -2.02
N SER A 114 4.05 -14.60 -1.37
CA SER A 114 4.88 -14.95 -0.23
C SER A 114 5.01 -16.47 -0.13
N GLU A 115 6.25 -16.98 -0.04
CA GLU A 115 6.55 -18.39 0.20
C GLU A 115 5.87 -19.37 -0.79
N GLY A 116 5.75 -18.98 -2.07
CA GLY A 116 5.13 -19.80 -3.11
C GLY A 116 3.60 -19.80 -3.09
N GLN A 117 2.99 -18.90 -2.33
CA GLN A 117 1.56 -18.60 -2.39
C GLN A 117 1.35 -17.22 -3.01
N SER A 118 0.53 -17.15 -4.03
CA SER A 118 0.04 -15.88 -4.60
C SER A 118 -1.39 -15.60 -4.16
N PHE A 119 -1.69 -14.31 -4.05
CA PHE A 119 -3.01 -13.76 -3.74
C PHE A 119 -3.31 -12.70 -4.77
N GLU A 120 -4.48 -12.72 -5.32
CA GLU A 120 -4.98 -11.71 -6.25
C GLU A 120 -6.31 -11.18 -5.75
N ILE A 121 -6.50 -9.89 -5.84
CA ILE A 121 -7.74 -9.19 -5.50
C ILE A 121 -8.07 -8.34 -6.70
N ASP A 122 -8.95 -8.83 -7.55
CA ASP A 122 -9.51 -8.09 -8.66
C ASP A 122 -10.75 -7.31 -8.17
N ASN A 123 -10.72 -6.00 -8.32
CA ASN A 123 -11.84 -5.12 -8.02
C ASN A 123 -12.20 -4.36 -9.30
N SER A 124 -12.97 -5.00 -10.11
CA SER A 124 -13.39 -4.52 -11.43
C SER A 124 -14.88 -4.79 -11.65
N GLU A 125 -15.46 -4.17 -12.65
CA GLU A 125 -16.81 -4.42 -13.16
C GLU A 125 -17.94 -4.49 -12.11
N GLY A 126 -17.74 -3.87 -10.92
CA GLY A 126 -18.73 -3.87 -9.84
C GLY A 126 -18.69 -5.14 -8.97
N SER A 127 -17.65 -5.95 -9.06
CA SER A 127 -17.36 -7.11 -8.20
C SER A 127 -16.01 -6.99 -7.51
N ILE A 128 -15.79 -7.84 -6.52
CA ILE A 128 -14.48 -8.07 -5.90
C ILE A 128 -14.29 -9.57 -5.90
N ASP A 129 -13.33 -10.01 -6.69
CA ASP A 129 -12.98 -11.41 -6.82
C ASP A 129 -11.62 -11.67 -6.18
N ILE A 130 -11.49 -12.79 -5.46
CA ILE A 130 -10.26 -13.12 -4.74
C ILE A 130 -9.84 -14.51 -5.13
N SER A 131 -8.62 -14.64 -5.62
CA SER A 131 -7.99 -15.92 -5.89
C SER A 131 -6.78 -16.19 -5.00
N VAL A 132 -6.48 -17.46 -4.77
CA VAL A 132 -5.27 -17.93 -4.08
C VAL A 132 -4.64 -19.01 -4.96
N GLY A 133 -3.47 -18.71 -5.49
CA GLY A 133 -2.89 -19.50 -6.57
C GLY A 133 -3.76 -19.41 -7.82
N GLU A 134 -4.11 -20.56 -8.40
CA GLU A 134 -4.95 -20.65 -9.61
C GLU A 134 -6.45 -20.87 -9.29
N ALA A 135 -6.84 -20.81 -8.01
CA ALA A 135 -8.19 -21.14 -7.59
C ALA A 135 -8.98 -19.91 -7.14
N ASP A 136 -10.14 -19.69 -7.76
CA ASP A 136 -11.13 -18.77 -7.23
C ASP A 136 -11.57 -19.22 -5.83
N THR A 137 -11.76 -18.28 -4.93
CA THR A 137 -12.10 -18.59 -3.56
C THR A 137 -13.37 -17.85 -3.13
N SER A 138 -14.02 -18.34 -2.09
CA SER A 138 -15.11 -17.63 -1.41
C SER A 138 -14.63 -16.62 -0.39
N LEU A 139 -13.35 -16.21 -0.43
CA LEU A 139 -12.79 -15.23 0.46
C LEU A 139 -13.40 -13.85 0.18
N THR A 140 -13.43 -13.03 1.22
CA THR A 140 -13.87 -11.63 1.11
C THR A 140 -12.88 -10.71 1.81
N VAL A 141 -12.80 -9.47 1.35
CA VAL A 141 -12.07 -8.42 2.04
C VAL A 141 -12.91 -7.97 3.25
N THR A 142 -12.46 -8.26 4.45
CA THR A 142 -13.15 -7.87 5.70
C THR A 142 -12.84 -6.44 6.13
N SER A 143 -11.66 -5.95 5.78
CA SER A 143 -11.27 -4.55 5.88
C SER A 143 -10.13 -4.27 4.90
N GLY A 144 -10.12 -3.10 4.26
CA GLY A 144 -9.06 -2.78 3.35
C GLY A 144 -9.15 -1.36 2.80
N THR A 145 -7.99 -0.75 2.61
CA THR A 145 -7.85 0.53 1.92
C THR A 145 -6.58 0.54 1.09
N LEU A 146 -6.65 1.20 -0.05
CA LEU A 146 -5.48 1.53 -0.87
C LEU A 146 -5.45 3.03 -1.14
N LYS A 147 -4.27 3.61 -1.05
CA LYS A 147 -3.98 4.94 -1.60
C LYS A 147 -2.63 4.90 -2.29
N VAL A 148 -2.61 5.26 -3.58
CA VAL A 148 -1.38 5.45 -4.34
C VAL A 148 -1.34 6.88 -4.86
N THR A 149 -0.22 7.56 -4.65
CA THR A 149 0.09 8.83 -5.31
C THR A 149 1.29 8.66 -6.22
N LYS A 150 1.24 9.28 -7.40
CA LYS A 150 2.29 9.23 -8.43
C LYS A 150 2.65 10.65 -8.86
N ASN A 151 3.94 10.94 -8.93
CA ASN A 151 4.48 12.18 -9.49
C ASN A 151 5.72 11.84 -10.31
N GLY A 152 5.54 11.68 -11.63
CA GLY A 152 6.58 11.10 -12.49
C GLY A 152 6.92 9.67 -12.05
N GLY A 153 8.17 9.43 -11.72
CA GLY A 153 8.66 8.15 -11.17
C GLY A 153 8.62 8.05 -9.64
N ASP A 154 8.15 9.09 -8.93
CA ASP A 154 8.04 9.08 -7.48
C ASP A 154 6.64 8.60 -7.07
N PHE A 155 6.58 7.59 -6.23
CA PHE A 155 5.34 6.98 -5.74
C PHE A 155 5.26 7.02 -4.23
N SER A 156 4.02 7.06 -3.71
CA SER A 156 3.73 6.72 -2.32
C SER A 156 2.55 5.76 -2.28
N VAL A 157 2.74 4.64 -1.60
CA VAL A 157 1.76 3.54 -1.47
C VAL A 157 1.42 3.34 -0.01
N LYS A 158 0.12 3.30 0.28
CA LYS A 158 -0.43 2.85 1.55
C LYS A 158 -1.52 1.84 1.26
N LEU A 159 -1.20 0.58 1.48
CA LEU A 159 -2.10 -0.57 1.29
C LEU A 159 -2.32 -1.26 2.63
N SER A 160 -3.56 -1.57 2.92
CA SER A 160 -3.94 -2.43 4.05
C SER A 160 -5.11 -3.28 3.62
N VAL A 161 -4.96 -4.60 3.66
CA VAL A 161 -6.00 -5.59 3.35
C VAL A 161 -6.03 -6.65 4.43
N LYS A 162 -7.23 -7.05 4.83
CA LYS A 162 -7.48 -8.26 5.61
C LYS A 162 -8.57 -9.09 4.95
N LEU A 163 -8.29 -10.37 4.78
CA LEU A 163 -9.21 -11.35 4.21
C LEU A 163 -9.99 -12.09 5.30
N SER A 164 -11.09 -12.73 4.90
CA SER A 164 -11.99 -13.45 5.83
C SER A 164 -11.35 -14.69 6.48
N ASP A 165 -10.27 -15.23 5.92
CA ASP A 165 -9.49 -16.34 6.50
C ASP A 165 -8.37 -15.85 7.44
N GLY A 166 -8.26 -14.54 7.67
CA GLY A 166 -7.27 -13.91 8.54
C GLY A 166 -5.97 -13.52 7.86
N LYS A 167 -5.76 -13.87 6.59
CA LYS A 167 -4.61 -13.41 5.82
C LYS A 167 -4.65 -11.90 5.61
N SER A 168 -3.47 -11.32 5.39
CA SER A 168 -3.35 -9.86 5.24
C SER A 168 -2.23 -9.47 4.29
N ILE A 169 -2.44 -8.33 3.61
CA ILE A 169 -1.47 -7.69 2.73
C ILE A 169 -1.34 -6.24 3.16
N PHE A 170 -0.11 -5.76 3.37
CA PHE A 170 0.17 -4.36 3.69
C PHE A 170 1.34 -3.86 2.86
N ALA A 171 1.28 -2.58 2.48
CA ALA A 171 2.43 -1.85 1.96
C ALA A 171 2.42 -0.43 2.53
N ASP A 172 3.55 0.00 3.06
CA ASP A 172 3.82 1.40 3.41
C ASP A 172 5.18 1.76 2.82
N TRP A 173 5.13 2.36 1.64
CA TRP A 173 6.33 2.65 0.86
C TRP A 173 6.24 4.00 0.16
N THR A 174 7.37 4.70 0.10
CA THR A 174 7.52 5.94 -0.67
C THR A 174 8.91 5.96 -1.30
N GLY A 175 8.99 6.08 -2.60
CA GLY A 175 10.28 6.07 -3.30
C GLY A 175 10.14 6.23 -4.81
N LYS A 176 11.25 6.03 -5.49
CA LYS A 176 11.30 6.01 -6.95
C LYS A 176 11.10 4.60 -7.46
N ALA A 177 10.21 4.46 -8.43
CA ALA A 177 10.09 3.26 -9.24
C ALA A 177 10.77 3.48 -10.60
N THR A 178 11.41 2.44 -11.11
CA THR A 178 12.02 2.44 -12.44
C THR A 178 10.95 2.18 -13.48
N LYS A 179 10.84 3.06 -14.50
CA LYS A 179 9.88 2.84 -15.59
C LYS A 179 10.31 1.65 -16.45
N ILE A 180 9.36 0.74 -16.67
CA ILE A 180 9.50 -0.33 -17.67
C ILE A 180 9.27 0.32 -19.03
N VAL A 181 10.19 0.12 -19.96
CA VAL A 181 10.07 0.55 -21.36
C VAL A 181 9.90 -0.72 -22.18
N GLU A 182 8.73 -0.87 -22.75
CA GLU A 182 8.44 -1.93 -23.74
C GLU A 182 9.08 -1.62 -25.10
#